data_8e96128a1f345d6532843792556ac545
#
_entry.id   8e96128a1f345d6532843792556ac545
#
_cell.length_a   1.000
_cell.length_b   1.000
_cell.length_c   1.000
_cell.angle_alpha   90.00
_cell.angle_beta   90.00
_cell.angle_gamma   90.00
#
_symmetry.space_group_name_H-M   'P 1'
#
loop_
_entity.id
_entity.type
_entity.pdbx_description
1 polymer ?
#
loop_
_entity_poly.entity_id
_entity_poly.type
_entity_poly.pdbx_seq_one_letter_code
_entity_poly.pdbx_strand_id
1 'polypeptide(L)'
;QHTLDNVHRVLSALRIALPEQVLNVKEIKLHGNAVGRGSKIVAKTELSTNLGYIKSDIRKTGNNITLTMSTTKLKVGELLSDKDLGSLTLNVKASGKLQGSTIRAISANGDIPSLEYRNYTYRNAKFNVAYNGTTVRGDLSISDPNIDLDLSGSAANITKMPATNFTATINRFCPQRLNISKKWDDAVFSTKISAHTNGKSISRMEAGLMVRDFQFKSATDEYSINTLDANISPDKIKIDADFGSVELNGKYNIATIGESIFGILKKKLPTLPGIDKKIYASDNRFTLNASITDTKWIEILAGVPFHSDQPINIHASIDDISRSINADMILPDFSYGNDRYRNGG
;
A
#
# COMPACT_ATOMS: atom_id res chain seq x y z
N GLN A 1 40.19 11.35 -13.41
CA GLN A 1 39.53 10.05 -13.24
C GLN A 1 39.76 9.60 -11.80
N HIS A 2 38.82 9.85 -10.91
CA HIS A 2 38.96 9.45 -9.49
C HIS A 2 38.23 8.12 -9.32
N THR A 3 38.98 7.13 -8.84
CA THR A 3 38.51 5.76 -8.56
C THR A 3 37.49 5.74 -7.42
N LEU A 4 36.69 4.67 -7.31
CA LEU A 4 35.76 4.37 -6.21
C LEU A 4 36.38 4.61 -4.83
N ASP A 5 37.70 4.40 -4.64
CA ASP A 5 38.44 4.62 -3.40
C ASP A 5 38.38 6.08 -2.91
N ASN A 6 38.38 7.07 -3.80
CA ASN A 6 38.31 8.47 -3.41
C ASN A 6 36.89 8.87 -2.97
N VAL A 7 35.85 8.27 -3.58
CA VAL A 7 34.45 8.45 -3.15
C VAL A 7 34.25 7.81 -1.77
N HIS A 8 34.79 6.62 -1.56
CA HIS A 8 34.82 5.96 -0.25
C HIS A 8 35.49 6.82 0.82
N ARG A 9 36.61 7.47 0.52
CA ARG A 9 37.32 8.34 1.49
C ARG A 9 36.48 9.57 1.87
N VAL A 10 35.81 10.22 0.90
CA VAL A 10 34.92 11.38 1.17
C VAL A 10 33.70 10.96 1.98
N LEU A 11 33.06 9.86 1.64
CA LEU A 11 31.85 9.38 2.35
C LEU A 11 32.22 8.84 3.74
N SER A 12 33.36 8.18 3.88
CA SER A 12 33.88 7.77 5.20
C SER A 12 34.20 8.97 6.10
N ALA A 13 34.76 10.04 5.53
CA ALA A 13 34.99 11.29 6.28
C ALA A 13 33.66 11.94 6.72
N LEU A 14 32.60 11.76 5.94
CA LEU A 14 31.24 12.19 6.26
C LEU A 14 30.50 11.20 7.18
N ARG A 15 31.09 10.02 7.48
CA ARG A 15 30.48 8.90 8.19
C ARG A 15 29.17 8.40 7.55
N ILE A 16 29.11 8.43 6.24
CA ILE A 16 27.97 7.91 5.46
C ILE A 16 28.37 6.53 4.96
N ALA A 17 27.67 5.49 5.41
CA ALA A 17 27.82 4.14 4.86
C ALA A 17 27.25 4.11 3.44
N LEU A 18 28.01 3.57 2.49
CA LEU A 18 27.51 3.31 1.14
C LEU A 18 26.61 2.06 1.19
N PRO A 19 25.39 2.15 0.68
CA PRO A 19 24.58 0.96 0.46
C PRO A 19 25.28 0.01 -0.52
N GLU A 20 25.09 -1.29 -0.36
CA GLU A 20 25.68 -2.32 -1.25
C GLU A 20 25.29 -2.13 -2.73
N GLN A 21 24.18 -1.47 -2.99
CA GLN A 21 23.66 -1.16 -4.33
C GLN A 21 24.59 -0.26 -5.15
N VAL A 22 25.54 0.45 -4.53
CA VAL A 22 26.53 1.27 -5.24
C VAL A 22 27.49 0.41 -6.10
N LEU A 23 27.56 -0.89 -5.87
CA LEU A 23 28.36 -1.83 -6.67
C LEU A 23 27.93 -1.91 -8.15
N ASN A 24 26.72 -1.50 -8.48
CA ASN A 24 26.22 -1.44 -9.88
C ASN A 24 26.76 -0.25 -10.67
N VAL A 25 27.47 0.69 -10.03
CA VAL A 25 28.03 1.87 -10.66
C VAL A 25 29.40 1.55 -11.25
N LYS A 26 29.52 1.54 -12.58
CA LYS A 26 30.75 1.17 -13.31
C LYS A 26 31.67 2.37 -13.57
N GLU A 27 31.09 3.52 -13.85
CA GLU A 27 31.82 4.76 -14.13
C GLU A 27 31.40 5.85 -13.15
N ILE A 28 32.36 6.52 -12.53
CA ILE A 28 32.12 7.62 -11.61
C ILE A 28 32.99 8.79 -11.98
N LYS A 29 32.35 9.94 -12.27
CA LYS A 29 33.04 11.23 -12.37
C LYS A 29 32.46 12.11 -11.26
N LEU A 30 33.30 12.45 -10.30
CA LEU A 30 32.94 13.32 -9.18
C LEU A 30 33.63 14.67 -9.33
N HIS A 31 32.82 15.70 -9.40
CA HIS A 31 33.28 17.10 -9.28
C HIS A 31 32.69 17.70 -7.99
N GLY A 32 33.48 18.45 -7.28
CA GLY A 32 32.96 19.10 -6.09
C GLY A 32 34.04 19.61 -5.17
N ASN A 33 33.59 20.29 -4.14
CA ASN A 33 34.42 20.74 -3.04
C ASN A 33 33.81 20.36 -1.71
N ALA A 34 34.64 20.04 -0.75
CA ALA A 34 34.21 19.83 0.62
C ALA A 34 35.17 20.61 1.53
N VAL A 35 34.58 21.40 2.43
CA VAL A 35 35.30 22.19 3.42
C VAL A 35 34.77 21.81 4.80
N GLY A 36 35.71 21.43 5.69
CA GLY A 36 35.39 21.12 7.08
C GLY A 36 36.19 22.01 8.03
N ARG A 37 35.53 22.57 9.05
CA ARG A 37 36.16 23.32 10.14
C ARG A 37 35.43 23.02 11.46
N GLY A 38 36.08 22.28 12.34
CA GLY A 38 35.47 21.81 13.58
C GLY A 38 34.22 20.98 13.31
N SER A 39 33.07 21.37 13.88
CA SER A 39 31.78 20.69 13.69
C SER A 39 31.02 21.08 12.43
N LYS A 40 31.61 21.95 11.60
CA LYS A 40 30.98 22.42 10.36
C LYS A 40 31.59 21.71 9.17
N ILE A 41 30.74 21.15 8.30
CA ILE A 41 31.12 20.56 7.03
C ILE A 41 30.16 21.12 5.96
N VAL A 42 30.72 21.55 4.85
CA VAL A 42 29.96 21.95 3.64
C VAL A 42 30.56 21.17 2.49
N ALA A 43 29.71 20.43 1.79
CA ALA A 43 30.10 19.68 0.59
C ALA A 43 29.11 19.98 -0.54
N LYS A 44 29.63 20.38 -1.68
CA LYS A 44 28.89 20.51 -2.93
C LYS A 44 29.45 19.53 -3.91
N THR A 45 28.62 18.65 -4.43
CA THR A 45 29.08 17.56 -5.31
C THR A 45 28.18 17.44 -6.54
N GLU A 46 28.81 17.13 -7.64
CA GLU A 46 28.18 16.74 -8.89
C GLU A 46 28.75 15.35 -9.26
N LEU A 47 27.90 14.36 -9.22
CA LEU A 47 28.24 12.97 -9.50
C LEU A 47 27.63 12.59 -10.83
N SER A 48 28.46 12.26 -11.80
CA SER A 48 28.08 11.72 -13.09
C SER A 48 28.48 10.25 -13.15
N THR A 49 27.54 9.39 -13.48
CA THR A 49 27.73 7.94 -13.54
C THR A 49 27.13 7.37 -14.82
N ASN A 50 27.43 6.10 -15.12
CA ASN A 50 26.73 5.37 -16.18
C ASN A 50 25.22 5.21 -15.90
N LEU A 51 24.80 5.41 -14.65
CA LEU A 51 23.39 5.32 -14.23
C LEU A 51 22.65 6.66 -14.22
N GLY A 52 23.35 7.78 -14.33
CA GLY A 52 22.75 9.11 -14.34
C GLY A 52 23.57 10.15 -13.59
N TYR A 53 22.93 11.30 -13.38
CA TYR A 53 23.56 12.48 -12.78
C TYR A 53 22.89 12.85 -11.46
N ILE A 54 23.71 13.14 -10.45
CA ILE A 54 23.25 13.58 -9.13
C ILE A 54 24.03 14.83 -8.73
N LYS A 55 23.31 15.87 -8.37
CA LYS A 55 23.87 17.09 -7.79
C LYS A 55 23.43 17.21 -6.34
N SER A 56 24.37 17.51 -5.43
CA SER A 56 24.03 17.68 -4.00
C SER A 56 24.77 18.84 -3.34
N ASP A 57 24.10 19.48 -2.38
CA ASP A 57 24.66 20.45 -1.41
C ASP A 57 24.32 19.90 -0.01
N ILE A 58 25.36 19.53 0.72
CA ILE A 58 25.25 18.96 2.06
C ILE A 58 25.90 19.93 3.03
N ARG A 59 25.21 20.29 4.11
CA ARG A 59 25.73 21.13 5.19
C ARG A 59 25.47 20.44 6.52
N LYS A 60 26.52 20.28 7.29
CA LYS A 60 26.46 19.80 8.68
C LYS A 60 26.98 20.87 9.59
N THR A 61 26.25 21.16 10.68
CA THR A 61 26.66 22.07 11.74
C THR A 61 26.29 21.43 13.08
N GLY A 62 27.29 20.98 13.83
CA GLY A 62 27.06 20.18 15.03
C GLY A 62 26.24 18.93 14.69
N ASN A 63 25.09 18.80 15.31
CA ASN A 63 24.17 17.68 15.10
C ASN A 63 23.14 17.91 13.99
N ASN A 64 23.07 19.09 13.41
CA ASN A 64 22.13 19.37 12.33
C ASN A 64 22.76 19.11 10.97
N ILE A 65 22.00 18.48 10.08
CA ILE A 65 22.37 18.23 8.68
C ILE A 65 21.28 18.74 7.77
N THR A 66 21.67 19.36 6.66
CA THR A 66 20.77 19.72 5.56
C THR A 66 21.32 19.16 4.27
N LEU A 67 20.42 18.73 3.40
CA LEU A 67 20.69 18.20 2.07
C LEU A 67 19.77 18.87 1.06
N THR A 68 20.34 19.38 -0.02
CA THR A 68 19.58 19.65 -1.24
C THR A 68 20.16 18.73 -2.32
N MET A 69 19.31 17.96 -2.98
CA MET A 69 19.73 17.01 -4.01
C MET A 69 18.81 17.08 -5.21
N SER A 70 19.37 16.98 -6.39
CA SER A 70 18.62 16.79 -7.63
C SER A 70 19.24 15.70 -8.47
N THR A 71 18.40 14.97 -9.19
CA THR A 71 18.80 13.97 -10.16
C THR A 71 17.98 14.11 -11.43
N THR A 72 18.56 13.73 -12.56
CA THR A 72 17.90 13.73 -13.86
C THR A 72 18.11 12.37 -14.50
N LYS A 73 16.99 11.66 -14.78
CA LYS A 73 16.97 10.34 -15.42
C LYS A 73 17.95 9.34 -14.79
N LEU A 74 18.01 9.33 -13.44
CA LEU A 74 18.80 8.35 -12.70
C LEU A 74 18.15 6.97 -12.88
N LYS A 75 18.88 6.00 -13.40
CA LYS A 75 18.43 4.62 -13.62
C LYS A 75 18.36 3.85 -12.31
N VAL A 76 17.32 4.15 -11.51
CA VAL A 76 17.15 3.57 -10.18
C VAL A 76 16.90 2.08 -10.22
N GLY A 77 16.28 1.56 -11.27
CA GLY A 77 16.10 0.13 -11.47
C GLY A 77 17.42 -0.64 -11.59
N GLU A 78 18.36 -0.12 -12.38
CA GLU A 78 19.71 -0.70 -12.48
C GLU A 78 20.47 -0.56 -11.15
N LEU A 79 20.32 0.59 -10.46
CA LEU A 79 20.96 0.84 -9.18
C LEU A 79 20.48 -0.13 -8.08
N LEU A 80 19.16 -0.37 -8.01
CA LEU A 80 18.53 -1.20 -6.98
C LEU A 80 18.36 -2.67 -7.41
N SER A 81 18.75 -3.02 -8.65
CA SER A 81 18.52 -4.35 -9.24
C SER A 81 17.03 -4.73 -9.28
N ASP A 82 16.17 -3.74 -9.49
CA ASP A 82 14.72 -3.89 -9.59
C ASP A 82 14.27 -3.69 -11.04
N LYS A 83 13.69 -4.74 -11.63
CA LYS A 83 13.26 -4.75 -13.04
C LYS A 83 11.99 -3.93 -13.30
N ASP A 84 11.20 -3.70 -12.29
CA ASP A 84 9.97 -2.89 -12.40
C ASP A 84 10.26 -1.39 -12.36
N LEU A 85 11.40 -0.98 -11.78
CA LEU A 85 11.84 0.40 -11.74
C LEU A 85 12.67 0.76 -12.97
N GLY A 86 12.41 1.93 -13.55
CA GLY A 86 13.20 2.52 -14.62
C GLY A 86 13.98 3.74 -14.14
N SER A 87 13.78 4.88 -14.81
CA SER A 87 14.46 6.13 -14.52
C SER A 87 13.68 7.02 -13.53
N LEU A 88 14.43 7.80 -12.73
CA LEU A 88 13.91 8.76 -11.76
C LEU A 88 14.50 10.14 -12.00
N THR A 89 13.65 11.16 -12.05
CA THR A 89 14.02 12.57 -11.91
C THR A 89 13.43 13.08 -10.60
N LEU A 90 14.28 13.64 -9.73
CA LEU A 90 13.92 14.00 -8.37
C LEU A 90 14.62 15.30 -7.96
N ASN A 91 13.88 16.19 -7.27
CA ASN A 91 14.43 17.30 -6.52
C ASN A 91 13.99 17.15 -5.05
N VAL A 92 14.93 17.16 -4.13
CA VAL A 92 14.64 17.01 -2.70
C VAL A 92 15.43 17.96 -1.84
N LYS A 93 14.77 18.47 -0.81
CA LYS A 93 15.38 19.18 0.30
C LYS A 93 15.09 18.42 1.58
N ALA A 94 16.14 18.10 2.33
CA ALA A 94 16.01 17.39 3.58
C ALA A 94 16.78 18.11 4.70
N SER A 95 16.28 17.99 5.90
CA SER A 95 16.97 18.44 7.12
C SER A 95 16.84 17.35 8.19
N GLY A 96 17.86 17.19 9.01
CA GLY A 96 17.86 16.16 10.03
C GLY A 96 18.66 16.54 11.27
N LYS A 97 18.38 15.84 12.36
CA LYS A 97 19.14 15.89 13.61
C LYS A 97 19.81 14.54 13.84
N LEU A 98 21.10 14.57 14.09
CA LEU A 98 21.92 13.40 14.40
C LEU A 98 22.17 13.31 15.90
N GLN A 99 22.27 12.09 16.43
CA GLN A 99 22.84 11.78 17.73
C GLN A 99 23.94 10.74 17.51
N GLY A 100 25.19 11.22 17.55
CA GLY A 100 26.29 10.40 17.01
C GLY A 100 26.12 10.16 15.51
N SER A 101 26.05 8.91 15.10
CA SER A 101 25.75 8.48 13.73
C SER A 101 24.29 8.15 13.47
N THR A 102 23.43 8.23 14.49
CA THR A 102 22.00 7.88 14.38
C THR A 102 21.15 9.10 14.01
N ILE A 103 20.24 8.93 13.05
CA ILE A 103 19.24 9.96 12.72
C ILE A 103 18.15 9.94 13.78
N ARG A 104 17.97 11.06 14.49
CA ARG A 104 16.91 11.26 15.49
C ARG A 104 15.65 11.85 14.91
N ALA A 105 15.81 12.73 13.98
CA ALA A 105 14.69 13.33 13.26
C ALA A 105 15.14 13.66 11.84
N ILE A 106 14.22 13.55 10.91
CA ILE A 106 14.41 13.97 9.52
C ILE A 106 13.11 14.58 9.00
N SER A 107 13.24 15.62 8.20
CA SER A 107 12.18 16.18 7.39
C SER A 107 12.69 16.29 5.96
N ALA A 108 11.92 15.85 5.01
CA ALA A 108 12.24 15.94 3.60
C ALA A 108 11.00 16.34 2.81
N ASN A 109 11.18 17.24 1.84
CA ASN A 109 10.16 17.59 0.87
C ASN A 109 10.80 17.65 -0.51
N GLY A 110 10.00 17.39 -1.54
CA GLY A 110 10.50 17.43 -2.90
C GLY A 110 9.43 17.18 -3.94
N ASP A 111 9.88 17.23 -5.16
CA ASP A 111 9.10 16.92 -6.34
C ASP A 111 9.78 15.80 -7.14
N ILE A 112 8.97 14.97 -7.76
CA ILE A 112 9.36 13.91 -8.68
C ILE A 112 8.73 14.25 -10.02
N PRO A 113 9.45 15.00 -10.88
CA PRO A 113 8.96 15.33 -12.23
C PRO A 113 8.64 14.10 -13.06
N SER A 114 9.42 13.02 -12.90
CA SER A 114 9.17 11.74 -13.57
C SER A 114 9.75 10.56 -12.79
N LEU A 115 8.97 9.48 -12.73
CA LEU A 115 9.39 8.16 -12.25
C LEU A 115 8.87 7.10 -13.23
N GLU A 116 9.75 6.28 -13.75
CA GLU A 116 9.37 5.14 -14.57
C GLU A 116 9.20 3.88 -13.68
N TYR A 117 8.00 3.29 -13.74
CA TYR A 117 7.68 2.06 -13.04
C TYR A 117 6.79 1.18 -13.93
N ARG A 118 7.15 -0.09 -14.10
CA ARG A 118 6.45 -1.05 -14.97
C ARG A 118 6.21 -0.51 -16.39
N ASN A 119 7.22 0.13 -16.97
CA ASN A 119 7.17 0.76 -18.31
C ASN A 119 6.11 1.87 -18.43
N TYR A 120 5.65 2.44 -17.33
CA TYR A 120 4.85 3.65 -17.31
C TYR A 120 5.63 4.79 -16.66
N THR A 121 5.56 6.00 -17.23
CA THR A 121 6.21 7.19 -16.69
C THR A 121 5.20 8.01 -15.89
N TYR A 122 5.20 7.86 -14.55
CA TYR A 122 4.48 8.71 -13.63
C TYR A 122 5.07 10.10 -13.61
N ARG A 123 4.24 11.13 -13.53
CA ARG A 123 4.63 12.53 -13.63
C ARG A 123 4.07 13.36 -12.50
N ASN A 124 4.77 14.47 -12.21
CA ASN A 124 4.28 15.52 -11.30
C ASN A 124 3.89 15.02 -9.92
N ALA A 125 4.69 14.14 -9.31
CA ALA A 125 4.49 13.79 -7.93
C ALA A 125 5.23 14.78 -7.00
N LYS A 126 4.64 15.08 -5.85
CA LYS A 126 5.23 15.89 -4.77
C LYS A 126 5.07 15.15 -3.46
N PHE A 127 6.04 15.27 -2.60
CA PHE A 127 5.99 14.64 -1.30
C PHE A 127 6.53 15.55 -0.19
N ASN A 128 6.02 15.31 1.01
CA ASN A 128 6.56 15.86 2.24
C ASN A 128 6.56 14.74 3.27
N VAL A 129 7.68 14.50 3.95
CA VAL A 129 7.79 13.45 4.96
C VAL A 129 8.59 13.95 6.14
N ALA A 130 8.15 13.61 7.34
CA ALA A 130 8.84 13.93 8.58
C ALA A 130 8.87 12.70 9.50
N TYR A 131 10.02 12.47 10.12
CA TYR A 131 10.24 11.46 11.15
C TYR A 131 10.86 12.10 12.39
N ASN A 132 10.31 11.81 13.56
CA ASN A 132 10.74 12.41 14.83
C ASN A 132 11.39 11.40 15.81
N GLY A 133 11.79 10.23 15.32
CA GLY A 133 12.36 9.15 16.14
C GLY A 133 11.34 8.06 16.51
N THR A 134 10.05 8.35 16.48
CA THR A 134 8.97 7.40 16.83
C THR A 134 7.84 7.37 15.81
N THR A 135 7.57 8.49 15.17
CA THR A 135 6.44 8.66 14.25
C THR A 135 6.93 9.18 12.91
N VAL A 136 6.46 8.57 11.84
CA VAL A 136 6.52 9.11 10.48
C VAL A 136 5.21 9.79 10.16
N ARG A 137 5.28 10.97 9.54
CA ARG A 137 4.14 11.66 8.91
C ARG A 137 4.53 11.98 7.48
N GLY A 138 3.56 11.95 6.58
CA GLY A 138 3.86 12.31 5.21
C GLY A 138 2.62 12.60 4.38
N ASP A 139 2.88 13.37 3.32
CA ASP A 139 1.92 13.72 2.30
C ASP A 139 2.53 13.37 0.94
N LEU A 140 1.70 12.87 0.04
CA LEU A 140 2.05 12.58 -1.36
C LEU A 140 0.93 13.09 -2.24
N SER A 141 1.25 13.88 -3.25
CA SER A 141 0.32 14.23 -4.32
C SER A 141 0.89 13.79 -5.67
N ILE A 142 0.05 13.27 -6.53
CA ILE A 142 0.41 12.88 -7.91
C ILE A 142 -0.63 13.52 -8.83
N SER A 143 -0.17 14.25 -9.83
CA SER A 143 -1.04 14.86 -10.86
C SER A 143 -0.56 14.43 -12.24
N ASP A 144 -0.97 13.22 -12.63
CA ASP A 144 -0.63 12.56 -13.88
C ASP A 144 -1.92 12.26 -14.67
N PRO A 145 -1.90 12.20 -16.00
CA PRO A 145 -3.10 11.91 -16.79
C PRO A 145 -3.86 10.63 -16.41
N ASN A 146 -3.17 9.61 -15.88
CA ASN A 146 -3.74 8.32 -15.54
C ASN A 146 -3.82 8.04 -14.03
N ILE A 147 -3.26 8.92 -13.20
CA ILE A 147 -3.41 8.89 -11.74
C ILE A 147 -3.41 10.31 -11.17
N ASP A 148 -4.46 10.65 -10.45
CA ASP A 148 -4.60 11.89 -9.69
C ASP A 148 -4.95 11.51 -8.25
N LEU A 149 -4.00 11.74 -7.33
CA LEU A 149 -4.04 11.22 -5.97
C LEU A 149 -3.46 12.23 -4.99
N ASP A 150 -4.18 12.47 -3.90
CA ASP A 150 -3.67 13.10 -2.69
C ASP A 150 -3.73 12.10 -1.54
N LEU A 151 -2.60 11.85 -0.91
CA LEU A 151 -2.45 10.95 0.23
C LEU A 151 -1.80 11.71 1.38
N SER A 152 -2.35 11.62 2.57
CA SER A 152 -1.72 12.09 3.80
C SER A 152 -1.85 11.05 4.91
N GLY A 153 -0.86 10.99 5.81
CA GLY A 153 -0.93 10.02 6.88
C GLY A 153 0.21 10.06 7.88
N SER A 154 0.06 9.20 8.87
CA SER A 154 1.06 9.00 9.90
C SER A 154 1.13 7.54 10.35
N ALA A 155 2.32 7.13 10.78
CA ALA A 155 2.56 5.83 11.40
C ALA A 155 3.46 6.01 12.63
N ALA A 156 3.03 5.51 13.78
CA ALA A 156 3.82 5.48 15.00
C ALA A 156 4.25 4.05 15.32
N ASN A 157 5.35 3.90 16.05
CA ASN A 157 5.90 2.60 16.46
C ASN A 157 6.22 1.66 15.27
N ILE A 158 6.79 2.21 14.20
CA ILE A 158 7.05 1.56 12.92
C ILE A 158 7.87 0.27 12.98
N THR A 159 8.60 0.03 14.07
CA THR A 159 9.45 -1.16 14.25
C THR A 159 8.74 -2.38 14.83
N LYS A 160 7.47 -2.22 15.27
CA LYS A 160 6.67 -3.30 15.87
C LYS A 160 5.35 -3.44 15.12
N MET A 161 4.25 -3.04 15.75
CA MET A 161 2.97 -2.92 15.09
C MET A 161 2.60 -1.44 15.01
N PRO A 162 2.64 -0.83 13.83
CA PRO A 162 2.41 0.61 13.72
C PRO A 162 0.95 0.96 14.01
N ALA A 163 0.76 1.98 14.85
CA ALA A 163 -0.49 2.73 14.84
C ALA A 163 -0.46 3.65 13.62
N THR A 164 -1.40 3.45 12.71
CA THR A 164 -1.46 4.21 11.47
C THR A 164 -2.75 5.03 11.37
N ASN A 165 -2.65 6.13 10.67
CA ASN A 165 -3.80 6.91 10.27
C ASN A 165 -3.47 7.49 8.89
N PHE A 166 -4.33 7.29 7.90
CA PHE A 166 -4.16 7.89 6.59
C PHE A 166 -5.48 8.25 5.93
N THR A 167 -5.43 9.23 5.05
CA THR A 167 -6.51 9.64 4.17
C THR A 167 -5.98 9.69 2.74
N ALA A 168 -6.79 9.26 1.79
CA ALA A 168 -6.49 9.35 0.38
C ALA A 168 -7.70 9.89 -0.38
N THR A 169 -7.47 10.85 -1.26
CA THR A 169 -8.43 11.28 -2.27
C THR A 169 -7.89 10.87 -3.63
N ILE A 170 -8.55 9.95 -4.27
CA ILE A 170 -8.22 9.44 -5.59
C ILE A 170 -9.25 10.02 -6.57
N ASN A 171 -8.86 11.05 -7.31
CA ASN A 171 -9.72 11.66 -8.33
C ASN A 171 -9.75 10.82 -9.61
N ARG A 172 -8.65 10.12 -9.87
CA ARG A 172 -8.48 9.23 -11.02
C ARG A 172 -7.43 8.17 -10.77
N PHE A 173 -7.73 6.93 -11.15
CA PHE A 173 -6.78 5.83 -11.17
C PHE A 173 -7.13 4.89 -12.32
N CYS A 174 -6.25 4.77 -13.32
CA CYS A 174 -6.43 3.94 -14.52
C CYS A 174 -5.45 2.75 -14.49
N PRO A 175 -5.76 1.62 -13.83
CA PRO A 175 -4.81 0.55 -13.55
C PRO A 175 -4.22 -0.10 -14.81
N GLN A 176 -4.98 -0.22 -15.89
CA GLN A 176 -4.49 -0.77 -17.15
C GLN A 176 -3.47 0.16 -17.81
N ARG A 177 -3.79 1.45 -17.90
CA ARG A 177 -2.90 2.45 -18.50
C ARG A 177 -1.62 2.66 -17.69
N LEU A 178 -1.66 2.38 -16.39
CA LEU A 178 -0.53 2.42 -15.46
C LEU A 178 0.29 1.11 -15.45
N ASN A 179 -0.07 0.12 -16.26
CA ASN A 179 0.53 -1.22 -16.28
C ASN A 179 0.46 -1.97 -14.92
N ILE A 180 -0.54 -1.64 -14.08
CA ILE A 180 -0.73 -2.25 -12.76
C ILE A 180 -1.61 -3.50 -12.85
N SER A 181 -2.71 -3.43 -13.62
CA SER A 181 -3.65 -4.55 -13.77
C SER A 181 -4.29 -4.52 -15.15
N LYS A 182 -4.50 -5.70 -15.73
CA LYS A 182 -5.26 -5.90 -16.98
C LYS A 182 -6.67 -6.42 -16.72
N LYS A 183 -7.10 -6.48 -15.45
CA LYS A 183 -8.37 -7.12 -15.08
C LYS A 183 -9.58 -6.40 -15.66
N TRP A 184 -9.53 -5.07 -15.73
CA TRP A 184 -10.64 -4.26 -16.22
C TRP A 184 -10.18 -3.42 -17.40
N ASP A 185 -10.85 -3.57 -18.53
CA ASP A 185 -10.47 -2.86 -19.75
C ASP A 185 -10.86 -1.38 -19.63
N ASP A 186 -9.87 -0.53 -19.88
CA ASP A 186 -9.97 0.95 -19.84
C ASP A 186 -10.68 1.51 -18.59
N ALA A 187 -10.54 0.83 -17.46
CA ALA A 187 -11.22 1.21 -16.24
C ALA A 187 -10.62 2.45 -15.58
N VAL A 188 -11.50 3.27 -15.04
CA VAL A 188 -11.17 4.43 -14.22
C VAL A 188 -11.86 4.28 -12.86
N PHE A 189 -11.07 4.48 -11.80
CA PHE A 189 -11.52 4.49 -10.42
C PHE A 189 -11.39 5.89 -9.82
N SER A 190 -12.32 6.26 -8.96
CA SER A 190 -12.19 7.39 -8.05
C SER A 190 -12.78 7.04 -6.69
N THR A 191 -12.26 7.64 -5.61
CA THR A 191 -12.77 7.39 -4.24
C THR A 191 -12.07 8.29 -3.23
N LYS A 192 -12.69 8.45 -2.06
CA LYS A 192 -12.07 8.98 -0.85
C LYS A 192 -11.97 7.87 0.19
N ILE A 193 -10.79 7.69 0.75
CA ILE A 193 -10.49 6.64 1.72
C ILE A 193 -9.96 7.30 2.99
N SER A 194 -10.44 6.82 4.14
CA SER A 194 -9.87 7.13 5.44
C SER A 194 -9.69 5.83 6.20
N ALA A 195 -8.50 5.56 6.71
CA ALA A 195 -8.25 4.34 7.46
C ALA A 195 -7.31 4.59 8.63
N HIS A 196 -7.53 3.83 9.70
CA HIS A 196 -6.66 3.82 10.86
C HIS A 196 -6.47 2.40 11.38
N THR A 197 -5.32 2.17 12.00
CA THR A 197 -5.04 0.95 12.74
C THR A 197 -4.41 1.29 14.07
N ASN A 198 -4.74 0.51 15.09
CA ASN A 198 -4.12 0.55 16.40
C ASN A 198 -4.10 -0.85 17.01
N GLY A 199 -3.05 -1.20 17.73
CA GLY A 199 -2.98 -2.50 18.38
C GLY A 199 -1.57 -2.94 18.74
N LYS A 200 -1.47 -4.02 19.50
CA LYS A 200 -0.19 -4.62 19.91
C LYS A 200 0.18 -5.86 19.09
N SER A 201 -0.78 -6.43 18.40
CA SER A 201 -0.63 -7.61 17.52
C SER A 201 -1.81 -7.66 16.55
N ILE A 202 -1.69 -8.44 15.46
CA ILE A 202 -2.77 -8.65 14.48
C ILE A 202 -4.04 -9.18 15.16
N SER A 203 -3.92 -10.08 16.16
CA SER A 203 -5.05 -10.64 16.91
C SER A 203 -5.67 -9.69 17.93
N ARG A 204 -5.07 -8.53 18.17
CA ARG A 204 -5.54 -7.49 19.09
C ARG A 204 -5.50 -6.13 18.41
N MET A 205 -5.79 -6.12 17.14
CA MET A 205 -5.82 -4.91 16.33
C MET A 205 -7.23 -4.33 16.33
N GLU A 206 -7.27 -3.02 16.48
CA GLU A 206 -8.42 -2.21 16.12
C GLU A 206 -8.12 -1.52 14.80
N ALA A 207 -9.05 -1.54 13.89
CA ALA A 207 -8.91 -0.86 12.61
C ALA A 207 -10.25 -0.32 12.14
N GLY A 208 -10.20 0.82 11.47
CA GLY A 208 -11.34 1.40 10.78
C GLY A 208 -10.97 1.73 9.35
N LEU A 209 -11.92 1.52 8.45
CA LEU A 209 -11.85 1.90 7.05
C LEU A 209 -13.16 2.59 6.69
N MET A 210 -13.05 3.77 6.13
CA MET A 210 -14.18 4.49 5.52
C MET A 210 -13.86 4.71 4.05
N VAL A 211 -14.77 4.31 3.17
CA VAL A 211 -14.74 4.57 1.75
C VAL A 211 -15.93 5.45 1.41
N ARG A 212 -15.70 6.50 0.66
CA ARG A 212 -16.74 7.45 0.23
C ARG A 212 -16.61 7.72 -1.26
N ASP A 213 -17.75 7.92 -1.88
CA ASP A 213 -17.84 8.35 -3.28
C ASP A 213 -17.01 7.45 -4.22
N PHE A 214 -16.98 6.13 -3.95
CA PHE A 214 -16.30 5.21 -4.85
C PHE A 214 -17.05 5.13 -6.17
N GLN A 215 -16.32 5.32 -7.24
CA GLN A 215 -16.82 5.16 -8.61
C GLN A 215 -15.87 4.27 -9.40
N PHE A 216 -16.46 3.37 -10.13
CA PHE A 216 -15.80 2.53 -11.11
C PHE A 216 -16.51 2.74 -12.45
N LYS A 217 -15.73 2.94 -13.51
CA LYS A 217 -16.22 3.03 -14.88
C LYS A 217 -15.24 2.35 -15.80
N SER A 218 -15.73 1.44 -16.62
CA SER A 218 -14.98 0.78 -17.70
C SER A 218 -15.65 1.05 -19.05
N ALA A 219 -15.19 0.37 -20.09
CA ALA A 219 -15.83 0.45 -21.40
C ALA A 219 -17.26 -0.11 -21.43
N THR A 220 -17.55 -1.09 -20.54
CA THR A 220 -18.82 -1.85 -20.52
C THR A 220 -19.64 -1.63 -19.26
N ASP A 221 -19.00 -1.29 -18.14
CA ASP A 221 -19.61 -1.34 -16.82
C ASP A 221 -19.39 -0.04 -16.04
N GLU A 222 -20.38 0.29 -15.21
CA GLU A 222 -20.31 1.38 -14.25
C GLU A 222 -20.88 0.92 -12.90
N TYR A 223 -20.16 1.22 -11.80
CA TYR A 223 -20.60 0.89 -10.47
C TYR A 223 -20.15 1.95 -9.46
N SER A 224 -20.98 2.21 -8.45
CA SER A 224 -20.68 3.19 -7.41
C SER A 224 -21.04 2.67 -6.03
N ILE A 225 -20.28 3.12 -5.03
CA ILE A 225 -20.55 2.94 -3.60
C ILE A 225 -20.42 4.32 -2.96
N ASN A 226 -21.54 4.85 -2.42
CA ASN A 226 -21.47 6.14 -1.74
C ASN A 226 -20.80 6.02 -0.40
N THR A 227 -21.11 4.94 0.34
CA THR A 227 -20.59 4.71 1.68
C THR A 227 -20.21 3.25 1.89
N LEU A 228 -19.02 3.05 2.48
CA LEU A 228 -18.62 1.80 3.12
C LEU A 228 -17.86 2.14 4.39
N ASP A 229 -18.31 1.62 5.52
CA ASP A 229 -17.69 1.72 6.82
C ASP A 229 -17.36 0.32 7.34
N ALA A 230 -16.08 0.05 7.59
CA ALA A 230 -15.62 -1.19 8.18
C ALA A 230 -14.89 -0.91 9.50
N ASN A 231 -15.29 -1.59 10.55
CA ASN A 231 -14.69 -1.51 11.87
C ASN A 231 -14.30 -2.92 12.33
N ILE A 232 -13.08 -3.04 12.79
CA ILE A 232 -12.46 -4.29 13.24
C ILE A 232 -11.99 -4.08 14.66
N SER A 233 -12.39 -4.97 15.56
CA SER A 233 -11.91 -5.08 16.94
C SER A 233 -11.53 -6.53 17.24
N PRO A 234 -10.89 -6.86 18.36
CA PRO A 234 -10.44 -8.22 18.65
C PRO A 234 -11.51 -9.32 18.62
N ASP A 235 -12.77 -8.93 18.81
CA ASP A 235 -13.92 -9.83 18.93
C ASP A 235 -15.08 -9.49 18.00
N LYS A 236 -14.93 -8.44 17.16
CA LYS A 236 -15.99 -7.99 16.29
C LYS A 236 -15.44 -7.40 14.98
N ILE A 237 -16.06 -7.81 13.87
CA ILE A 237 -15.95 -7.11 12.58
C ILE A 237 -17.35 -6.60 12.22
N LYS A 238 -17.45 -5.33 11.88
CA LYS A 238 -18.68 -4.73 11.38
C LYS A 238 -18.38 -3.98 10.09
N ILE A 239 -19.13 -4.31 9.05
CA ILE A 239 -19.09 -3.64 7.75
C ILE A 239 -20.50 -3.20 7.45
N ASP A 240 -20.68 -1.91 7.18
CA ASP A 240 -21.90 -1.32 6.68
C ASP A 240 -21.59 -0.62 5.34
N ALA A 241 -22.34 -0.94 4.29
CA ALA A 241 -22.16 -0.35 2.97
C ALA A 241 -23.51 -0.23 2.25
N ASP A 242 -23.55 0.55 1.18
CA ASP A 242 -24.76 0.69 0.35
C ASP A 242 -25.26 -0.66 -0.18
N PHE A 243 -24.34 -1.59 -0.42
CA PHE A 243 -24.64 -2.92 -0.93
C PHE A 243 -24.96 -3.96 0.14
N GLY A 244 -24.99 -3.58 1.42
CA GLY A 244 -25.34 -4.47 2.51
C GLY A 244 -24.48 -4.30 3.75
N SER A 245 -24.66 -5.25 4.71
CA SER A 245 -23.95 -5.25 5.97
C SER A 245 -23.41 -6.63 6.32
N VAL A 246 -22.30 -6.66 7.05
CA VAL A 246 -21.69 -7.88 7.59
C VAL A 246 -21.30 -7.63 9.03
N GLU A 247 -21.72 -8.51 9.92
CA GLU A 247 -21.32 -8.51 11.33
C GLU A 247 -20.80 -9.89 11.73
N LEU A 248 -19.56 -9.91 12.21
CA LEU A 248 -18.91 -11.09 12.77
C LEU A 248 -18.62 -10.81 14.24
N ASN A 249 -19.06 -11.71 15.12
CA ASN A 249 -18.84 -11.62 16.57
C ASN A 249 -18.21 -12.90 17.10
N GLY A 250 -17.18 -12.78 17.90
CA GLY A 250 -16.51 -13.88 18.59
C GLY A 250 -15.00 -13.88 18.40
N LYS A 251 -14.37 -14.97 18.77
CA LYS A 251 -12.93 -15.13 18.66
C LYS A 251 -12.54 -15.44 17.22
N TYR A 252 -11.71 -14.61 16.61
CA TYR A 252 -11.22 -14.83 15.27
C TYR A 252 -9.77 -14.34 15.09
N ASN A 253 -9.15 -14.85 14.04
CA ASN A 253 -7.89 -14.36 13.53
C ASN A 253 -8.08 -14.01 12.06
N ILE A 254 -7.91 -12.74 11.73
CA ILE A 254 -8.09 -12.19 10.37
C ILE A 254 -7.30 -12.97 9.30
N ALA A 255 -6.10 -13.45 9.65
CA ALA A 255 -5.27 -14.20 8.72
C ALA A 255 -5.82 -15.60 8.38
N THR A 256 -6.66 -16.16 9.23
CA THR A 256 -7.15 -17.55 9.13
C THR A 256 -8.66 -17.70 9.00
N ILE A 257 -9.45 -16.61 9.08
CA ILE A 257 -10.92 -16.67 8.91
C ILE A 257 -11.32 -17.37 7.61
N GLY A 258 -10.70 -17.00 6.49
CA GLY A 258 -11.00 -17.60 5.19
C GLY A 258 -10.69 -19.09 5.17
N GLU A 259 -9.61 -19.50 5.80
CA GLU A 259 -9.20 -20.91 5.89
C GLU A 259 -10.17 -21.73 6.76
N SER A 260 -10.67 -21.16 7.85
CA SER A 260 -11.70 -21.79 8.69
C SER A 260 -12.96 -22.10 7.88
N ILE A 261 -13.47 -21.10 7.18
CA ILE A 261 -14.68 -21.24 6.35
C ILE A 261 -14.46 -22.28 5.26
N PHE A 262 -13.41 -22.11 4.45
CA PHE A 262 -13.10 -23.02 3.35
C PHE A 262 -12.74 -24.43 3.80
N GLY A 263 -12.03 -24.57 4.93
CA GLY A 263 -11.65 -25.85 5.49
C GLY A 263 -12.84 -26.69 5.93
N ILE A 264 -13.82 -26.07 6.53
CA ILE A 264 -15.06 -26.75 6.95
C ILE A 264 -15.93 -27.05 5.73
N LEU A 265 -16.07 -26.10 4.80
CA LEU A 265 -16.81 -26.31 3.54
C LEU A 265 -16.23 -27.44 2.70
N LYS A 266 -14.92 -27.53 2.54
CA LYS A 266 -14.26 -28.64 1.82
C LYS A 266 -14.61 -30.00 2.41
N LYS A 267 -14.67 -30.08 3.74
CA LYS A 267 -15.01 -31.31 4.45
C LYS A 267 -16.47 -31.71 4.27
N LYS A 268 -17.36 -30.72 4.22
CA LYS A 268 -18.82 -30.93 4.09
C LYS A 268 -19.26 -31.06 2.62
N LEU A 269 -18.58 -30.38 1.71
CA LEU A 269 -18.85 -30.29 0.29
C LEU A 269 -17.56 -30.55 -0.52
N PRO A 270 -17.04 -31.78 -0.55
CA PRO A 270 -15.75 -32.11 -1.14
C PRO A 270 -15.66 -31.86 -2.66
N THR A 271 -16.79 -31.74 -3.33
CA THR A 271 -16.90 -31.48 -4.78
C THR A 271 -16.93 -30.01 -5.14
N LEU A 272 -16.91 -29.10 -4.16
CA LEU A 272 -16.92 -27.66 -4.43
C LEU A 272 -15.62 -27.23 -5.11
N PRO A 273 -15.65 -26.65 -6.32
CA PRO A 273 -14.45 -26.25 -7.04
C PRO A 273 -13.70 -25.11 -6.33
N GLY A 274 -12.36 -25.07 -6.44
CA GLY A 274 -11.53 -23.95 -5.93
C GLY A 274 -11.07 -24.08 -4.48
N ILE A 275 -11.33 -25.19 -3.79
CA ILE A 275 -10.98 -25.39 -2.37
C ILE A 275 -9.71 -26.27 -2.17
N ASP A 276 -8.75 -26.22 -3.09
CA ASP A 276 -7.54 -27.07 -3.00
C ASP A 276 -6.39 -26.50 -2.14
N LYS A 277 -6.63 -25.43 -1.39
CA LYS A 277 -5.61 -24.84 -0.52
C LYS A 277 -5.37 -25.66 0.75
N LYS A 278 -4.10 -25.71 1.20
CA LYS A 278 -3.74 -26.29 2.51
C LYS A 278 -4.49 -25.55 3.62
N ILE A 279 -5.17 -26.32 4.47
CA ILE A 279 -5.89 -25.82 5.64
C ILE A 279 -4.90 -25.80 6.79
N TYR A 280 -4.66 -24.62 7.36
CA TYR A 280 -3.88 -24.49 8.58
C TYR A 280 -4.78 -24.66 9.80
N ALA A 281 -4.19 -25.12 10.91
CA ALA A 281 -4.91 -25.25 12.17
C ALA A 281 -5.24 -23.84 12.70
N SER A 282 -6.49 -23.55 12.95
CA SER A 282 -6.97 -22.31 13.55
C SER A 282 -7.92 -22.62 14.73
N ASP A 283 -8.15 -21.63 15.56
CA ASP A 283 -9.01 -21.73 16.75
C ASP A 283 -10.12 -20.68 16.75
N ASN A 284 -10.58 -20.32 15.56
CA ASN A 284 -11.65 -19.36 15.36
C ASN A 284 -12.99 -19.92 15.88
N ARG A 285 -13.73 -19.07 16.58
CA ARG A 285 -15.11 -19.32 17.01
C ARG A 285 -15.88 -18.03 16.89
N PHE A 286 -16.79 -17.96 15.95
CA PHE A 286 -17.55 -16.74 15.71
C PHE A 286 -18.91 -17.03 15.09
N THR A 287 -19.79 -16.06 15.24
CA THR A 287 -21.04 -15.96 14.47
C THR A 287 -20.88 -14.92 13.40
N LEU A 288 -21.49 -15.17 12.26
CA LEU A 288 -21.53 -14.28 11.09
C LEU A 288 -22.98 -14.00 10.75
N ASN A 289 -23.32 -12.73 10.66
CA ASN A 289 -24.57 -12.23 10.09
C ASN A 289 -24.23 -11.37 8.88
N ALA A 290 -24.80 -11.65 7.74
CA ALA A 290 -24.62 -10.85 6.54
C ALA A 290 -25.96 -10.64 5.83
N SER A 291 -26.18 -9.42 5.37
CA SER A 291 -27.30 -9.06 4.51
C SER A 291 -26.74 -8.32 3.31
N ILE A 292 -26.80 -8.93 2.11
CA ILE A 292 -26.28 -8.36 0.87
C ILE A 292 -27.48 -7.93 0.04
N THR A 293 -27.63 -6.63 -0.15
CA THR A 293 -28.78 -6.01 -0.84
C THR A 293 -28.50 -5.72 -2.31
N ASP A 294 -27.23 -5.62 -2.70
CA ASP A 294 -26.78 -5.47 -4.08
C ASP A 294 -25.59 -6.38 -4.34
N THR A 295 -25.68 -7.21 -5.36
CA THR A 295 -24.64 -8.18 -5.75
C THR A 295 -23.83 -7.74 -6.96
N LYS A 296 -24.12 -6.62 -7.60
CA LYS A 296 -23.41 -6.15 -8.82
C LYS A 296 -21.92 -5.99 -8.62
N TRP A 297 -21.49 -5.57 -7.41
CA TRP A 297 -20.07 -5.45 -7.11
C TRP A 297 -19.32 -6.79 -7.20
N ILE A 298 -20.00 -7.93 -6.94
CA ILE A 298 -19.42 -9.27 -7.04
C ILE A 298 -19.05 -9.57 -8.50
N GLU A 299 -19.94 -9.26 -9.41
CA GLU A 299 -19.70 -9.44 -10.84
C GLU A 299 -18.66 -8.45 -11.36
N ILE A 300 -18.90 -7.16 -11.16
CA ILE A 300 -18.08 -6.08 -11.74
C ILE A 300 -16.69 -6.01 -11.12
N LEU A 301 -16.59 -6.01 -9.80
CA LEU A 301 -15.31 -5.82 -9.11
C LEU A 301 -14.59 -7.13 -8.80
N ALA A 302 -15.31 -8.17 -8.37
CA ALA A 302 -14.71 -9.47 -8.10
C ALA A 302 -14.54 -10.33 -9.36
N GLY A 303 -15.35 -10.11 -10.40
CA GLY A 303 -15.34 -10.90 -11.63
C GLY A 303 -15.97 -12.28 -11.45
N VAL A 304 -16.85 -12.42 -10.46
CA VAL A 304 -17.63 -13.63 -10.22
C VAL A 304 -19.02 -13.42 -10.85
N PRO A 305 -19.46 -14.24 -11.81
CA PRO A 305 -20.70 -14.03 -12.54
C PRO A 305 -21.92 -14.45 -11.70
N PHE A 306 -22.08 -13.82 -10.54
CA PHE A 306 -23.16 -14.07 -9.59
C PHE A 306 -24.05 -12.84 -9.48
N HIS A 307 -25.35 -13.04 -9.67
CA HIS A 307 -26.33 -11.97 -9.58
C HIS A 307 -27.59 -12.44 -8.86
N SER A 308 -28.11 -11.60 -7.96
CA SER A 308 -29.42 -11.76 -7.33
C SER A 308 -30.15 -10.43 -7.29
N ASP A 309 -31.43 -10.46 -7.68
CA ASP A 309 -32.32 -9.29 -7.66
C ASP A 309 -32.91 -9.02 -6.26
N GLN A 310 -32.70 -9.92 -5.31
CA GLN A 310 -33.24 -9.82 -3.95
C GLN A 310 -32.13 -9.93 -2.92
N PRO A 311 -32.32 -9.40 -1.71
CA PRO A 311 -31.34 -9.49 -0.66
C PRO A 311 -31.01 -10.93 -0.25
N ILE A 312 -29.72 -11.23 -0.08
CA ILE A 312 -29.22 -12.50 0.43
C ILE A 312 -28.94 -12.32 1.90
N ASN A 313 -29.55 -13.17 2.74
CA ASN A 313 -29.31 -13.16 4.17
C ASN A 313 -28.58 -14.44 4.58
N ILE A 314 -27.51 -14.29 5.35
CA ILE A 314 -26.68 -15.38 5.83
C ILE A 314 -26.57 -15.24 7.35
N HIS A 315 -26.90 -16.30 8.05
CA HIS A 315 -26.57 -16.48 9.45
C HIS A 315 -25.72 -17.74 9.61
N ALA A 316 -24.51 -17.62 10.16
CA ALA A 316 -23.63 -18.75 10.31
C ALA A 316 -22.92 -18.74 11.67
N SER A 317 -22.64 -19.92 12.20
CA SER A 317 -21.82 -20.16 13.37
C SER A 317 -20.69 -21.11 13.00
N ILE A 318 -19.46 -20.68 13.26
CA ILE A 318 -18.23 -21.42 12.92
C ILE A 318 -17.46 -21.69 14.22
N ASP A 319 -17.07 -22.96 14.41
CA ASP A 319 -16.21 -23.39 15.51
C ASP A 319 -15.14 -24.36 14.97
N ASP A 320 -13.90 -23.89 14.90
CA ASP A 320 -12.76 -24.66 14.41
C ASP A 320 -12.39 -25.81 15.36
N ILE A 321 -12.66 -25.68 16.66
CA ILE A 321 -12.31 -26.72 17.66
C ILE A 321 -13.23 -27.91 17.50
N SER A 322 -14.54 -27.67 17.43
CA SER A 322 -15.52 -28.73 17.16
C SER A 322 -15.60 -29.08 15.68
N ARG A 323 -14.91 -28.33 14.82
CA ARG A 323 -14.94 -28.45 13.36
C ARG A 323 -16.37 -28.44 12.81
N SER A 324 -17.17 -27.53 13.35
CA SER A 324 -18.57 -27.38 12.98
C SER A 324 -18.83 -26.06 12.27
N ILE A 325 -19.70 -26.10 11.30
CA ILE A 325 -20.38 -24.97 10.69
C ILE A 325 -21.86 -25.23 10.72
N ASN A 326 -22.61 -24.31 11.28
CA ASN A 326 -24.07 -24.27 11.15
C ASN A 326 -24.36 -22.99 10.38
N ALA A 327 -25.09 -23.09 9.30
CA ALA A 327 -25.43 -21.93 8.47
C ALA A 327 -26.87 -22.04 8.00
N ASP A 328 -27.60 -20.96 8.21
CA ASP A 328 -28.90 -20.71 7.61
C ASP A 328 -28.72 -19.62 6.57
N MET A 329 -29.12 -19.92 5.34
CA MET A 329 -28.98 -19.00 4.22
C MET A 329 -30.32 -18.91 3.49
N ILE A 330 -30.80 -17.70 3.33
CA ILE A 330 -31.91 -17.42 2.45
C ILE A 330 -31.31 -16.93 1.14
N LEU A 331 -31.33 -17.83 0.16
CA LEU A 331 -30.92 -17.55 -1.22
C LEU A 331 -32.20 -17.37 -2.04
N PRO A 332 -32.52 -16.15 -2.43
CA PRO A 332 -33.60 -15.91 -3.39
C PRO A 332 -33.22 -16.43 -4.78
N ASP A 333 -34.04 -16.17 -5.78
CA ASP A 333 -33.69 -16.44 -7.16
C ASP A 333 -32.36 -15.77 -7.51
N PHE A 334 -31.40 -16.54 -8.04
CA PHE A 334 -30.10 -16.03 -8.43
C PHE A 334 -29.65 -16.63 -9.76
N SER A 335 -28.74 -15.97 -10.42
CA SER A 335 -28.02 -16.50 -11.59
C SER A 335 -26.54 -16.67 -11.31
N TYR A 336 -25.94 -17.68 -11.93
CA TYR A 336 -24.48 -17.87 -11.95
C TYR A 336 -24.06 -18.16 -13.40
N GLY A 337 -23.38 -17.20 -13.99
CA GLY A 337 -23.11 -17.23 -15.42
C GLY A 337 -24.42 -17.23 -16.22
N ASN A 338 -24.59 -18.26 -17.07
CA ASN A 338 -25.80 -18.41 -17.89
C ASN A 338 -26.93 -19.21 -17.19
N ASP A 339 -26.66 -19.78 -16.03
CA ASP A 339 -27.60 -20.63 -15.30
C ASP A 339 -28.43 -19.81 -14.32
N ARG A 340 -29.73 -20.09 -14.28
CA ARG A 340 -30.68 -19.44 -13.36
C ARG A 340 -31.21 -20.46 -12.37
N TYR A 341 -31.11 -20.14 -11.11
CA TYR A 341 -31.57 -20.97 -9.99
C TYR A 341 -32.76 -20.29 -9.33
N ARG A 342 -33.83 -21.05 -9.09
CA ARG A 342 -35.06 -20.56 -8.46
C ARG A 342 -35.31 -21.33 -7.15
N ASN A 343 -35.78 -20.59 -6.15
CA ASN A 343 -36.15 -21.14 -4.83
C ASN A 343 -35.03 -21.97 -4.18
N GLY A 344 -33.82 -21.44 -4.16
CA GLY A 344 -32.70 -22.00 -3.40
C GLY A 344 -32.86 -21.71 -1.91
N GLY A 345 -33.57 -22.57 -1.18
CA GLY A 345 -33.68 -22.57 0.27
C GLY A 345 -33.17 -23.89 0.84
#